data_ef46cbd825e2132ae433ad7497382e00
#
_entry.id   ef46cbd825e2132ae433ad7497382e00
#
_cell.length_a   1.000
_cell.length_b   1.000
_cell.length_c   1.000
_cell.angle_alpha   90.00
_cell.angle_beta   90.00
_cell.angle_gamma   90.00
#
_symmetry.space_group_name_H-M   'P 1'
#
loop_
_entity.id
_entity.type
_entity.pdbx_description
1 polymer ?
#
loop_
_entity_poly.entity_id
_entity_poly.type
_entity_poly.pdbx_seq_one_letter_code
_entity_poly.pdbx_strand_id
1 'polypeptide(L)'
;DTQDSFFPGITTLGDILQNEGYSQTLLIGSEATFGGRKLYFTDHGQYDIMDYDYAHDNGLIPEDYKVWWGYEDEKLFGFAKEKLLELSQQDNPFNLTMLTVDTHFEDGYMCEKCPNDYGDQYANVMACSSKQVYEFIEWVKQQPFYDNTTIVLSGDHLTMDSDFCVKVDEEGKY
;
A
#
# COMPACT_ATOMS: atom_id res chain seq x y z
N ASP A 1 11.10 3.93 19.09
CA ASP A 1 9.80 3.64 19.68
C ASP A 1 10.01 2.86 20.96
N THR A 2 9.41 3.35 22.06
CA THR A 2 9.52 2.75 23.41
C THR A 2 8.20 2.12 23.86
N GLN A 3 7.26 1.90 22.92
CA GLN A 3 5.98 1.29 23.23
C GLN A 3 6.01 -0.20 22.93
N ASP A 4 5.55 -1.00 23.89
CA ASP A 4 5.48 -2.46 23.77
C ASP A 4 4.18 -2.93 23.09
N SER A 5 3.19 -2.04 22.90
CA SER A 5 1.92 -2.31 22.22
C SER A 5 1.30 -1.06 21.64
N PHE A 6 0.45 -1.23 20.62
CA PHE A 6 -0.21 -0.13 19.90
C PHE A 6 -1.73 -0.23 20.05
N PHE A 7 -2.33 0.73 20.77
CA PHE A 7 -3.78 0.77 21.05
C PHE A 7 -4.39 -0.54 21.59
N PRO A 8 -3.85 -1.13 22.67
CA PRO A 8 -4.24 -2.50 23.10
C PRO A 8 -5.70 -2.65 23.54
N GLY A 9 -6.42 -1.55 23.68
CA GLY A 9 -7.83 -1.55 24.12
C GLY A 9 -8.87 -1.49 22.99
N ILE A 10 -8.45 -1.49 21.73
CA ILE A 10 -9.38 -1.46 20.58
C ILE A 10 -9.49 -2.83 19.92
N THR A 11 -10.60 -3.07 19.22
CA THR A 11 -10.76 -4.20 18.30
C THR A 11 -10.73 -3.65 16.88
N THR A 12 -9.87 -4.21 16.06
CA THR A 12 -9.67 -3.79 14.67
C THR A 12 -10.27 -4.80 13.69
N LEU A 13 -10.30 -4.44 12.40
CA LEU A 13 -10.64 -5.39 11.35
C LEU A 13 -9.68 -6.58 11.35
N GLY A 14 -8.37 -6.34 11.59
CA GLY A 14 -7.37 -7.40 11.68
C GLY A 14 -7.68 -8.42 12.76
N ASP A 15 -8.09 -7.99 13.96
CA ASP A 15 -8.48 -8.88 15.05
C ASP A 15 -9.71 -9.73 14.70
N ILE A 16 -10.69 -9.10 14.03
CA ILE A 16 -11.91 -9.79 13.59
C ILE A 16 -11.56 -10.87 12.56
N LEU A 17 -10.79 -10.52 11.53
CA LEU A 17 -10.41 -11.45 10.47
C LEU A 17 -9.51 -12.58 10.99
N GLN A 18 -8.60 -12.29 11.92
CA GLN A 18 -7.81 -13.32 12.59
C GLN A 18 -8.68 -14.34 13.32
N ASN A 19 -9.67 -13.87 14.05
CA ASN A 19 -10.63 -14.74 14.75
C ASN A 19 -11.47 -15.61 13.80
N GLU A 20 -11.68 -15.15 12.58
CA GLU A 20 -12.37 -15.88 11.50
C GLU A 20 -11.40 -16.76 10.68
N GLY A 21 -10.15 -16.88 11.08
CA GLY A 21 -9.16 -17.78 10.46
C GLY A 21 -8.52 -17.28 9.18
N TYR A 22 -8.53 -15.96 8.94
CA TYR A 22 -7.84 -15.36 7.79
C TYR A 22 -6.33 -15.37 7.97
N SER A 23 -5.58 -15.69 6.90
CA SER A 23 -4.19 -15.30 6.75
C SER A 23 -4.13 -13.81 6.40
N GLN A 24 -3.27 -13.05 7.06
CA GLN A 24 -3.21 -11.61 6.86
C GLN A 24 -1.80 -11.16 6.50
N THR A 25 -1.68 -10.34 5.48
CA THR A 25 -0.40 -9.77 5.02
C THR A 25 -0.53 -8.26 4.88
N LEU A 26 0.45 -7.52 5.44
CA LEU A 26 0.68 -6.11 5.13
C LEU A 26 1.80 -6.01 4.10
N LEU A 27 1.52 -5.40 2.96
CA LEU A 27 2.49 -5.15 1.90
C LEU A 27 2.66 -3.64 1.70
N ILE A 28 3.87 -3.14 1.94
CA ILE A 28 4.21 -1.71 1.81
C ILE A 28 5.62 -1.53 1.25
N GLY A 29 5.83 -0.51 0.42
CA GLY A 29 7.13 -0.22 -0.18
C GLY A 29 8.13 0.47 0.74
N SER A 30 7.71 0.94 1.92
CA SER A 30 8.54 1.62 2.91
C SER A 30 8.75 0.76 4.16
N GLU A 31 9.63 1.20 5.07
CA GLU A 31 9.84 0.53 6.35
C GLU A 31 8.58 0.57 7.22
N ALA A 32 8.09 -0.58 7.66
CA ALA A 32 6.86 -0.69 8.45
C ALA A 32 7.00 -0.12 9.88
N THR A 33 8.22 0.11 10.34
CA THR A 33 8.50 0.71 11.65
C THR A 33 8.04 2.17 11.74
N PHE A 34 8.00 2.88 10.62
CA PHE A 34 7.55 4.26 10.57
C PHE A 34 6.08 4.38 11.01
N GLY A 35 5.79 5.35 11.88
CA GLY A 35 4.45 5.61 12.41
C GLY A 35 3.84 4.49 13.25
N GLY A 36 4.64 3.50 13.67
CA GLY A 36 4.17 2.38 14.49
C GLY A 36 3.38 1.32 13.72
N ARG A 37 3.36 1.37 12.38
CA ARG A 37 2.60 0.44 11.53
C ARG A 37 2.92 -1.02 11.83
N LYS A 38 4.22 -1.37 11.91
CA LYS A 38 4.64 -2.73 12.22
C LYS A 38 4.01 -3.23 13.52
N LEU A 39 4.09 -2.42 14.57
CA LEU A 39 3.54 -2.77 15.88
C LEU A 39 2.00 -2.92 15.81
N TYR A 40 1.32 -1.95 15.16
CA TYR A 40 -0.13 -1.99 15.01
C TYR A 40 -0.61 -3.27 14.30
N PHE A 41 -0.05 -3.59 13.14
CA PHE A 41 -0.48 -4.74 12.35
C PHE A 41 -0.05 -6.08 12.96
N THR A 42 1.04 -6.09 13.76
CA THR A 42 1.44 -7.28 14.51
C THR A 42 0.53 -7.51 15.72
N ASP A 43 0.21 -6.45 16.48
CA ASP A 43 -0.66 -6.55 17.66
C ASP A 43 -2.11 -6.87 17.28
N HIS A 44 -2.59 -6.29 16.17
CA HIS A 44 -3.98 -6.34 15.73
C HIS A 44 -4.16 -7.17 14.47
N GLY A 45 -4.16 -8.50 14.64
CA GLY A 45 -4.44 -9.43 13.57
C GLY A 45 -3.25 -10.28 13.11
N GLN A 46 -2.07 -10.14 13.73
CA GLN A 46 -0.87 -10.94 13.47
C GLN A 46 -0.50 -11.02 11.98
N TYR A 47 -0.48 -9.85 11.34
CA TYR A 47 -0.12 -9.76 9.93
C TYR A 47 1.33 -10.17 9.66
N ASP A 48 1.53 -10.93 8.59
CA ASP A 48 2.85 -11.06 7.96
C ASP A 48 3.26 -9.72 7.35
N ILE A 49 4.41 -9.20 7.75
CA ILE A 49 4.89 -7.89 7.30
C ILE A 49 5.83 -8.06 6.10
N MET A 50 5.39 -7.60 4.94
CA MET A 50 6.17 -7.53 3.71
C MET A 50 6.47 -6.05 3.39
N ASP A 51 7.46 -5.51 4.06
CA ASP A 51 7.91 -4.12 3.92
C ASP A 51 9.22 -4.01 3.11
N TYR A 52 9.83 -2.83 3.10
CA TYR A 52 11.10 -2.60 2.43
C TYR A 52 12.20 -3.54 2.93
N ASP A 53 12.34 -3.71 4.26
CA ASP A 53 13.35 -4.58 4.85
C ASP A 53 13.12 -6.05 4.45
N TYR A 54 11.86 -6.49 4.46
CA TYR A 54 11.50 -7.82 3.97
C TYR A 54 11.90 -8.03 2.51
N ALA A 55 11.61 -7.07 1.64
CA ALA A 55 11.94 -7.18 0.22
C ALA A 55 13.45 -7.23 -0.01
N HIS A 56 14.22 -6.46 0.74
CA HIS A 56 15.68 -6.47 0.73
C HIS A 56 16.24 -7.82 1.23
N ASP A 57 15.83 -8.27 2.41
CA ASP A 57 16.36 -9.47 3.06
C ASP A 57 16.02 -10.77 2.31
N ASN A 58 14.93 -10.76 1.52
CA ASN A 58 14.50 -11.87 0.68
C ASN A 58 14.96 -11.74 -0.79
N GLY A 59 15.77 -10.74 -1.13
CA GLY A 59 16.33 -10.56 -2.47
C GLY A 59 15.30 -10.22 -3.55
N LEU A 60 14.13 -9.66 -3.16
CA LEU A 60 13.10 -9.20 -4.09
C LEU A 60 13.50 -7.90 -4.79
N ILE A 61 14.40 -7.14 -4.18
CA ILE A 61 15.01 -5.94 -4.72
C ILE A 61 16.54 -6.04 -4.59
N PRO A 62 17.33 -5.36 -5.44
CA PRO A 62 18.79 -5.28 -5.28
C PRO A 62 19.19 -4.71 -3.91
N GLU A 63 20.37 -5.11 -3.42
CA GLU A 63 20.88 -4.74 -2.10
C GLU A 63 20.99 -3.21 -1.87
N ASP A 64 21.31 -2.46 -2.93
CA ASP A 64 21.45 -1.00 -2.91
C ASP A 64 20.21 -0.27 -3.46
N TYR A 65 19.11 -1.00 -3.70
CA TYR A 65 17.90 -0.42 -4.26
C TYR A 65 17.09 0.32 -3.20
N LYS A 66 17.08 1.62 -3.29
CA LYS A 66 16.18 2.48 -2.50
C LYS A 66 15.81 3.69 -3.32
N VAL A 67 14.53 3.86 -3.58
CA VAL A 67 13.95 5.05 -4.19
C VAL A 67 12.87 5.60 -3.29
N TRP A 68 12.79 6.92 -3.17
CA TRP A 68 11.80 7.58 -2.33
C TRP A 68 11.81 7.04 -0.88
N TRP A 69 10.73 6.44 -0.43
CA TRP A 69 10.60 5.88 0.93
C TRP A 69 11.03 4.41 1.06
N GLY A 70 11.48 3.79 -0.03
CA GLY A 70 11.88 2.38 -0.07
C GLY A 70 11.88 1.86 -1.51
N TYR A 71 10.79 1.23 -1.96
CA TYR A 71 10.55 0.92 -3.38
C TYR A 71 9.18 1.47 -3.82
N GLU A 72 9.10 1.82 -5.10
CA GLU A 72 7.96 2.48 -5.73
C GLU A 72 6.73 1.56 -5.89
N ASP A 73 5.56 2.18 -6.13
CA ASP A 73 4.28 1.48 -6.26
C ASP A 73 4.24 0.49 -7.43
N GLU A 74 5.04 0.70 -8.48
CA GLU A 74 5.15 -0.28 -9.58
C GLU A 74 5.60 -1.65 -9.07
N LYS A 75 6.65 -1.70 -8.24
CA LYS A 75 7.11 -2.93 -7.60
C LYS A 75 6.11 -3.45 -6.59
N LEU A 76 5.50 -2.55 -5.80
CA LEU A 76 4.46 -2.92 -4.85
C LEU A 76 3.35 -3.73 -5.51
N PHE A 77 2.80 -3.24 -6.63
CA PHE A 77 1.76 -3.95 -7.37
C PHE A 77 2.26 -5.26 -8.00
N GLY A 78 3.54 -5.32 -8.40
CA GLY A 78 4.18 -6.55 -8.84
C GLY A 78 4.17 -7.62 -7.74
N PHE A 79 4.72 -7.30 -6.59
CA PHE A 79 4.77 -8.19 -5.42
C PHE A 79 3.36 -8.55 -4.91
N ALA A 80 2.42 -7.61 -4.98
CA ALA A 80 1.02 -7.87 -4.62
C ALA A 80 0.39 -8.97 -5.48
N LYS A 81 0.65 -8.95 -6.79
CA LYS A 81 0.16 -9.99 -7.71
C LYS A 81 0.72 -11.36 -7.35
N GLU A 82 2.03 -11.44 -7.11
CA GLU A 82 2.69 -12.68 -6.70
C GLU A 82 2.14 -13.19 -5.37
N LYS A 83 1.99 -12.31 -4.38
CA LYS A 83 1.45 -12.67 -3.06
C LYS A 83 -0.02 -13.11 -3.13
N LEU A 84 -0.86 -12.45 -3.92
CA LEU A 84 -2.25 -12.88 -4.13
C LEU A 84 -2.35 -14.26 -4.75
N LEU A 85 -1.50 -14.58 -5.73
CA LEU A 85 -1.45 -15.92 -6.31
C LEU A 85 -1.01 -16.97 -5.28
N GLU A 86 -0.02 -16.67 -4.44
CA GLU A 86 0.40 -17.53 -3.34
C GLU A 86 -0.72 -17.75 -2.32
N LEU A 87 -1.34 -16.66 -1.83
CA LEU A 87 -2.42 -16.72 -0.85
C LEU A 87 -3.64 -17.49 -1.38
N SER A 88 -3.94 -17.34 -2.67
CA SER A 88 -5.07 -18.04 -3.30
C SER A 88 -4.90 -19.55 -3.43
N GLN A 89 -3.71 -20.10 -3.19
CA GLN A 89 -3.45 -21.54 -3.15
C GLN A 89 -3.69 -22.16 -1.76
N GLN A 90 -3.94 -21.34 -0.75
CA GLN A 90 -4.17 -21.78 0.62
C GLN A 90 -5.65 -22.18 0.81
N ASP A 91 -5.90 -23.07 1.76
CA ASP A 91 -7.27 -23.51 2.07
C ASP A 91 -8.06 -22.48 2.91
N ASN A 92 -7.36 -21.61 3.64
CA ASN A 92 -7.97 -20.59 4.49
C ASN A 92 -8.19 -19.28 3.73
N PRO A 93 -9.19 -18.48 4.13
CA PRO A 93 -9.38 -17.15 3.56
C PRO A 93 -8.18 -16.23 3.85
N PHE A 94 -8.01 -15.20 3.04
CA PHE A 94 -6.89 -14.28 3.19
C PHE A 94 -7.30 -12.81 3.14
N ASN A 95 -6.46 -11.97 3.73
CA ASN A 95 -6.53 -10.52 3.65
C ASN A 95 -5.16 -9.97 3.25
N LEU A 96 -5.08 -9.28 2.13
CA LEU A 96 -3.91 -8.51 1.72
C LEU A 96 -4.21 -7.02 1.89
N THR A 97 -3.55 -6.39 2.84
CA THR A 97 -3.58 -4.94 3.06
C THR A 97 -2.36 -4.32 2.38
N MET A 98 -2.60 -3.31 1.55
CA MET A 98 -1.54 -2.61 0.81
C MET A 98 -1.56 -1.13 1.14
N LEU A 99 -0.38 -0.51 1.21
CA LEU A 99 -0.23 0.94 1.29
C LEU A 99 0.71 1.42 0.19
N THR A 100 0.19 2.23 -0.72
CA THR A 100 0.95 2.90 -1.77
C THR A 100 1.72 4.09 -1.21
N VAL A 101 2.80 4.49 -1.85
CA VAL A 101 3.69 5.54 -1.33
C VAL A 101 4.06 6.62 -2.35
N ASP A 102 3.92 6.34 -3.65
CA ASP A 102 4.37 7.28 -4.70
C ASP A 102 3.67 8.64 -4.62
N THR A 103 2.44 8.70 -4.11
CA THR A 103 1.68 9.94 -3.90
C THR A 103 2.00 10.66 -2.58
N HIS A 104 3.03 10.21 -1.82
CA HIS A 104 3.40 10.88 -0.58
C HIS A 104 3.97 12.29 -0.84
N PHE A 105 3.69 13.20 0.08
CA PHE A 105 4.21 14.58 0.14
C PHE A 105 5.77 14.61 0.23
N GLU A 106 6.47 15.54 -0.42
CA GLU A 106 6.04 16.60 -1.35
C GLU A 106 6.14 16.12 -2.79
N ASP A 107 5.20 16.60 -3.64
CA ASP A 107 5.17 16.36 -5.10
C ASP A 107 5.14 14.87 -5.53
N GLY A 108 5.22 13.93 -4.62
CA GLY A 108 5.26 12.50 -4.90
C GLY A 108 6.50 12.03 -5.66
N TYR A 109 6.53 10.75 -6.01
CA TYR A 109 7.60 10.10 -6.76
C TYR A 109 7.18 9.81 -8.20
N MET A 110 7.92 10.37 -9.17
CA MET A 110 7.75 10.09 -10.60
C MET A 110 8.47 8.80 -10.97
N CYS A 111 7.76 7.68 -11.02
CA CYS A 111 8.29 6.43 -11.56
C CYS A 111 8.33 6.44 -13.10
N GLU A 112 8.95 5.42 -13.70
CA GLU A 112 9.09 5.33 -15.16
C GLU A 112 7.74 5.24 -15.91
N LYS A 113 6.67 4.81 -15.23
CA LYS A 113 5.32 4.70 -15.80
C LYS A 113 4.52 6.00 -15.76
N CYS A 114 5.00 7.00 -15.03
CA CYS A 114 4.26 8.24 -14.88
C CYS A 114 4.17 9.01 -16.20
N PRO A 115 2.99 9.52 -16.56
CA PRO A 115 2.86 10.43 -17.69
C PRO A 115 3.56 11.76 -17.37
N ASN A 116 3.80 12.56 -18.39
CA ASN A 116 4.23 13.95 -18.25
C ASN A 116 3.26 14.85 -19.02
N ASP A 117 1.96 14.62 -18.81
CA ASP A 117 0.88 15.25 -19.55
C ASP A 117 0.34 16.49 -18.83
N TYR A 118 0.61 16.59 -17.54
CA TYR A 118 0.20 17.70 -16.69
C TYR A 118 1.41 18.61 -16.41
N GLY A 119 1.21 19.91 -16.33
CA GLY A 119 2.27 20.87 -16.03
C GLY A 119 2.73 20.89 -14.56
N ASP A 120 2.36 19.87 -13.79
CA ASP A 120 2.61 19.73 -12.36
C ASP A 120 3.03 18.30 -12.04
N GLN A 121 4.11 18.11 -11.25
CA GLN A 121 4.64 16.79 -10.94
C GLN A 121 3.62 15.97 -10.14
N TYR A 122 3.02 16.56 -9.13
CA TYR A 122 2.08 15.83 -8.27
C TYR A 122 0.83 15.37 -9.02
N ALA A 123 0.34 16.19 -9.98
CA ALA A 123 -0.74 15.80 -10.87
C ALA A 123 -0.38 14.59 -11.73
N ASN A 124 0.84 14.54 -12.27
CA ASN A 124 1.33 13.39 -13.04
C ASN A 124 1.45 12.14 -12.16
N VAL A 125 1.96 12.28 -10.92
CA VAL A 125 2.06 11.16 -9.98
C VAL A 125 0.69 10.62 -9.57
N MET A 126 -0.27 11.49 -9.29
CA MET A 126 -1.66 11.05 -8.97
C MET A 126 -2.31 10.33 -10.16
N ALA A 127 -2.14 10.83 -11.37
CA ALA A 127 -2.64 10.18 -12.58
C ALA A 127 -1.97 8.81 -12.79
N CYS A 128 -0.67 8.71 -12.52
CA CYS A 128 0.09 7.47 -12.57
C CYS A 128 -0.42 6.46 -11.55
N SER A 129 -0.55 6.86 -10.28
CA SER A 129 -1.06 6.02 -9.20
C SER A 129 -2.47 5.51 -9.51
N SER A 130 -3.36 6.39 -9.93
CA SER A 130 -4.72 6.02 -10.36
C SER A 130 -4.73 4.97 -11.47
N LYS A 131 -3.85 5.13 -12.48
CA LYS A 131 -3.70 4.16 -13.57
C LYS A 131 -3.18 2.82 -13.08
N GLN A 132 -2.16 2.81 -12.21
CA GLN A 132 -1.60 1.58 -11.66
C GLN A 132 -2.62 0.82 -10.80
N VAL A 133 -3.40 1.52 -9.99
CA VAL A 133 -4.52 0.93 -9.23
C VAL A 133 -5.57 0.32 -10.17
N TYR A 134 -5.96 1.05 -11.22
CA TYR A 134 -6.89 0.53 -12.23
C TYR A 134 -6.37 -0.74 -12.90
N GLU A 135 -5.12 -0.74 -13.36
CA GLU A 135 -4.49 -1.90 -14.01
C GLU A 135 -4.38 -3.10 -13.06
N PHE A 136 -4.11 -2.85 -11.78
CA PHE A 136 -4.08 -3.89 -10.76
C PHE A 136 -5.46 -4.50 -10.52
N ILE A 137 -6.51 -3.68 -10.40
CA ILE A 137 -7.89 -4.16 -10.24
C ILE A 137 -8.33 -4.96 -11.47
N GLU A 138 -8.05 -4.47 -12.68
CA GLU A 138 -8.37 -5.21 -13.92
C GLU A 138 -7.65 -6.56 -13.99
N TRP A 139 -6.43 -6.65 -13.46
CA TRP A 139 -5.74 -7.92 -13.32
C TRP A 139 -6.42 -8.83 -12.28
N VAL A 140 -6.79 -8.31 -11.11
CA VAL A 140 -7.51 -9.07 -10.06
C VAL A 140 -8.82 -9.65 -10.60
N LYS A 141 -9.57 -8.88 -11.40
CA LYS A 141 -10.82 -9.34 -12.03
C LYS A 141 -10.66 -10.57 -12.93
N GLN A 142 -9.46 -10.82 -13.42
CA GLN A 142 -9.17 -11.97 -14.27
C GLN A 142 -8.76 -13.22 -13.48
N GLN A 143 -8.65 -13.12 -12.16
CA GLN A 143 -8.18 -14.22 -11.32
C GLN A 143 -9.34 -15.12 -10.87
N PRO A 144 -9.11 -16.42 -10.71
CA PRO A 144 -10.14 -17.36 -10.26
C PRO A 144 -10.77 -17.05 -8.91
N PHE A 145 -10.06 -16.32 -8.05
CA PHE A 145 -10.53 -15.93 -6.71
C PHE A 145 -11.39 -14.66 -6.72
N TYR A 146 -11.54 -13.97 -7.84
CA TYR A 146 -12.20 -12.66 -7.90
C TYR A 146 -13.66 -12.70 -7.41
N ASP A 147 -14.44 -13.70 -7.82
CA ASP A 147 -15.86 -13.79 -7.47
C ASP A 147 -16.13 -13.92 -5.96
N ASN A 148 -15.10 -14.29 -5.19
CA ASN A 148 -15.15 -14.38 -3.72
C ASN A 148 -14.23 -13.38 -3.03
N THR A 149 -13.95 -12.24 -3.70
CA THR A 149 -13.04 -11.23 -3.18
C THR A 149 -13.74 -9.89 -3.01
N THR A 150 -13.60 -9.29 -1.85
CA THR A 150 -13.99 -7.91 -1.60
C THR A 150 -12.77 -7.01 -1.77
N ILE A 151 -12.88 -5.99 -2.61
CA ILE A 151 -11.85 -4.97 -2.80
C ILE A 151 -12.29 -3.69 -2.12
N VAL A 152 -11.45 -3.16 -1.24
CA VAL A 152 -11.69 -1.88 -0.55
C VAL A 152 -10.57 -0.91 -0.93
N LEU A 153 -10.96 0.26 -1.44
CA LEU A 153 -10.05 1.37 -1.74
C LEU A 153 -10.41 2.55 -0.83
N SER A 154 -9.39 3.11 -0.17
CA SER A 154 -9.56 4.27 0.69
C SER A 154 -8.30 5.13 0.65
N GLY A 155 -8.44 6.44 0.71
CA GLY A 155 -7.33 7.30 1.12
C GLY A 155 -7.01 7.08 2.60
N ASP A 156 -5.75 7.14 2.93
CA ASP A 156 -5.27 7.03 4.31
C ASP A 156 -5.50 8.35 5.09
N HIS A 157 -5.30 9.48 4.43
CA HIS A 157 -5.57 10.84 4.93
C HIS A 157 -5.67 11.84 3.75
N LEU A 158 -6.05 13.06 4.04
CA LEU A 158 -5.99 14.15 3.06
C LEU A 158 -4.54 14.44 2.67
N THR A 159 -4.32 14.88 1.43
CA THR A 159 -2.97 15.28 1.00
C THR A 159 -2.41 16.38 1.89
N MET A 160 -1.13 16.27 2.21
CA MET A 160 -0.37 17.31 2.90
C MET A 160 0.28 18.32 1.94
N ASP A 161 0.11 18.12 0.62
CA ASP A 161 0.60 19.05 -0.40
C ASP A 161 -0.32 20.27 -0.53
N SER A 162 -0.10 21.23 0.36
CA SER A 162 -0.90 22.46 0.42
C SER A 162 -0.76 23.32 -0.84
N ASP A 163 0.41 23.31 -1.48
CA ASP A 163 0.70 24.11 -2.66
C ASP A 163 -0.08 23.59 -3.87
N PHE A 164 -0.18 22.27 -4.00
CA PHE A 164 -1.03 21.65 -5.01
C PHE A 164 -2.50 21.98 -4.79
N CYS A 165 -2.99 21.86 -3.56
CA CYS A 165 -4.37 22.22 -3.24
C CYS A 165 -4.70 23.67 -3.62
N VAL A 166 -3.81 24.61 -3.34
CA VAL A 166 -4.00 26.02 -3.72
C VAL A 166 -4.03 26.22 -5.24
N LYS A 167 -3.18 25.48 -5.99
CA LYS A 167 -3.15 25.57 -7.46
C LYS A 167 -4.43 25.06 -8.13
N VAL A 168 -5.07 24.03 -7.57
CA VAL A 168 -6.25 23.39 -8.18
C VAL A 168 -7.59 23.87 -7.60
N ASP A 169 -7.55 24.58 -6.49
CA ASP A 169 -8.76 25.14 -5.84
C ASP A 169 -9.15 26.47 -6.46
N GLU A 170 -9.52 26.47 -7.74
CA GLU A 170 -10.02 27.66 -8.45
C GLU A 170 -11.30 28.26 -7.84
N GLU A 171 -12.03 27.48 -7.03
CA GLU A 171 -13.32 27.88 -6.47
C GLU A 171 -13.33 28.05 -4.93
N GLY A 172 -12.18 27.86 -4.25
CA GLY A 172 -12.05 27.95 -2.79
C GLY A 172 -12.92 26.92 -2.04
N LYS A 173 -13.00 25.69 -2.58
CA LYS A 173 -13.83 24.62 -2.02
C LYS A 173 -13.09 23.61 -1.16
N TYR A 174 -11.75 23.70 -1.10
CA TYR A 174 -10.89 22.75 -0.39
C TYR A 174 -10.03 23.43 0.68
#